data_fb912afa81d64b2c0195e024cf9e76d9
#
_entry.id   fb912afa81d64b2c0195e024cf9e76d9
#
_cell.length_a   1.000
_cell.length_b   1.000
_cell.length_c   1.000
_cell.angle_alpha   90.00
_cell.angle_beta   90.00
_cell.angle_gamma   90.00
#
_symmetry.space_group_name_H-M   'P 1'
#
loop_
_entity.id
_entity.type
_entity.pdbx_description
1 polymer ?
#
loop_
_entity_poly.entity_id
_entity_poly.type
_entity_poly.pdbx_seq_one_letter_code
_entity_poly.pdbx_strand_id
1 'polypeptide(L)'
;MPYQFPEHLFFDKKHHVWCLPESDLLIRIGIDPLGLASLGDLAYLSLNPNGSVVSQGQPMGMLEAAKMTGELIAPVGGKIVDRNQEGLQDPYQVNREPYGAGWLAVVESERWNEDSKHLITGQDVGTWSQEELKRYREQGWID
;
A
#
# COMPACT_ATOMS: atom_id res chain seq x y z
N MET A 1 -2.70 -15.76 -12.53
CA MET A 1 -3.59 -14.72 -12.00
C MET A 1 -2.77 -13.52 -11.58
N PRO A 2 -3.03 -12.42 -12.18
CA PRO A 2 -2.23 -11.23 -11.90
C PRO A 2 -2.51 -10.56 -10.55
N TYR A 3 -3.67 -10.82 -9.95
CA TYR A 3 -4.06 -10.13 -8.73
C TYR A 3 -4.14 -11.12 -7.57
N GLN A 4 -3.11 -11.06 -6.71
CA GLN A 4 -3.05 -11.89 -5.52
C GLN A 4 -3.23 -11.02 -4.28
N PHE A 5 -4.01 -11.52 -3.32
CA PHE A 5 -4.28 -10.82 -2.07
C PHE A 5 -4.10 -11.82 -0.92
N PRO A 6 -2.86 -11.94 -0.40
CA PRO A 6 -2.60 -12.90 0.68
C PRO A 6 -3.39 -12.57 1.94
N GLU A 7 -4.02 -13.60 2.50
CA GLU A 7 -4.91 -13.43 3.65
C GLU A 7 -4.19 -13.03 4.93
N HIS A 8 -2.88 -13.26 5.00
CA HIS A 8 -2.12 -12.89 6.19
C HIS A 8 -1.74 -11.42 6.24
N LEU A 9 -1.95 -10.69 5.16
CA LEU A 9 -1.73 -9.25 5.12
C LEU A 9 -2.98 -8.49 5.54
N PHE A 10 -2.79 -7.21 5.86
CA PHE A 10 -3.88 -6.29 6.15
C PHE A 10 -3.97 -5.28 5.01
N PHE A 11 -5.18 -4.94 4.59
CA PHE A 11 -5.38 -4.06 3.44
C PHE A 11 -6.25 -2.87 3.81
N ASP A 12 -5.83 -1.69 3.37
CA ASP A 12 -6.69 -0.50 3.36
C ASP A 12 -7.66 -0.67 2.19
N LYS A 13 -8.94 -0.82 2.51
CA LYS A 13 -9.96 -1.16 1.51
C LYS A 13 -10.16 -0.07 0.46
N LYS A 14 -9.91 1.17 0.83
CA LYS A 14 -10.16 2.32 -0.05
C LYS A 14 -8.91 2.69 -0.86
N HIS A 15 -7.74 2.65 -0.23
CA HIS A 15 -6.53 3.17 -0.84
C HIS A 15 -5.62 2.09 -1.40
N HIS A 16 -5.94 0.82 -1.16
CA HIS A 16 -5.20 -0.32 -1.71
C HIS A 16 -3.73 -0.34 -1.29
N VAL A 17 -3.50 -0.06 -0.03
CA VAL A 17 -2.18 -0.15 0.61
C VAL A 17 -2.22 -1.34 1.56
N TRP A 18 -1.19 -2.19 1.50
CA TRP A 18 -1.11 -3.36 2.37
C TRP A 18 -0.18 -3.10 3.54
N CYS A 19 -0.41 -3.84 4.63
CA CYS A 19 0.42 -3.81 5.84
C CYS A 19 0.85 -5.21 6.21
N LEU A 20 2.10 -5.34 6.64
CA LEU A 20 2.64 -6.57 7.19
C LEU A 20 3.30 -6.26 8.53
N PRO A 21 2.69 -6.66 9.66
CA PRO A 21 3.36 -6.56 10.95
C PRO A 21 4.58 -7.49 10.97
N GLU A 22 5.77 -6.94 11.23
CA GLU A 22 7.01 -7.73 11.23
C GLU A 22 7.54 -8.00 12.62
N SER A 23 7.30 -7.10 13.56
CA SER A 23 7.66 -7.24 14.95
C SER A 23 6.73 -6.35 15.75
N ASP A 24 6.94 -6.27 17.06
CA ASP A 24 5.99 -5.64 17.98
C ASP A 24 5.45 -4.29 17.53
N LEU A 25 6.31 -3.42 17.02
CA LEU A 25 5.90 -2.08 16.63
C LEU A 25 6.15 -1.78 15.15
N LEU A 26 6.77 -2.69 14.40
CA LEU A 26 7.20 -2.40 13.03
C LEU A 26 6.21 -2.98 12.02
N ILE A 27 5.70 -2.09 11.16
CA ILE A 27 4.74 -2.44 10.12
C ILE A 27 5.35 -2.09 8.78
N ARG A 28 5.53 -3.09 7.92
CA ARG A 28 5.97 -2.87 6.54
C ARG A 28 4.75 -2.58 5.68
N ILE A 29 4.87 -1.63 4.76
CA ILE A 29 3.74 -1.24 3.91
C ILE A 29 4.12 -1.22 2.44
N GLY A 30 3.11 -1.35 1.59
CA GLY A 30 3.25 -1.25 0.15
C GLY A 30 1.90 -1.05 -0.52
N ILE A 31 1.89 -0.97 -1.85
CA ILE A 31 0.67 -0.82 -2.65
C ILE A 31 0.27 -2.19 -3.18
N ASP A 32 -1.02 -2.53 -3.12
CA ASP A 32 -1.46 -3.82 -3.62
C ASP A 32 -1.56 -3.84 -5.16
N PRO A 33 -1.61 -5.04 -5.76
CA PRO A 33 -1.60 -5.14 -7.23
C PRO A 33 -2.76 -4.47 -7.93
N LEU A 34 -3.93 -4.40 -7.30
CA LEU A 34 -5.09 -3.76 -7.90
C LEU A 34 -4.91 -2.25 -7.93
N GLY A 35 -4.41 -1.69 -6.83
CA GLY A 35 -4.05 -0.28 -6.79
C GLY A 35 -3.03 0.06 -7.86
N LEU A 36 -1.99 -0.75 -8.00
CA LEU A 36 -0.97 -0.54 -9.03
C LEU A 36 -1.53 -0.64 -10.44
N ALA A 37 -2.40 -1.61 -10.70
CA ALA A 37 -2.99 -1.76 -12.03
C ALA A 37 -3.82 -0.54 -12.42
N SER A 38 -4.55 0.04 -11.47
CA SER A 38 -5.35 1.22 -11.74
C SER A 38 -4.51 2.48 -11.93
N LEU A 39 -3.33 2.55 -11.31
CA LEU A 39 -2.40 3.65 -11.48
C LEU A 39 -1.59 3.55 -12.78
N GLY A 40 -1.23 2.34 -13.17
CA GLY A 40 -0.30 2.09 -14.26
C GLY A 40 1.13 2.12 -13.76
N ASP A 41 2.09 2.16 -14.68
CA ASP A 41 3.50 2.11 -14.34
C ASP A 41 3.92 3.34 -13.55
N LEU A 42 4.52 3.12 -12.40
CA LEU A 42 5.02 4.22 -11.57
C LEU A 42 6.26 4.84 -12.22
N ALA A 43 6.25 6.15 -12.36
CA ALA A 43 7.35 6.93 -12.93
C ALA A 43 8.10 7.72 -11.86
N TYR A 44 7.41 8.12 -10.81
CA TYR A 44 8.00 8.91 -9.72
C TYR A 44 7.33 8.53 -8.40
N LEU A 45 8.13 8.44 -7.36
CA LEU A 45 7.65 8.12 -6.02
C LEU A 45 8.46 8.89 -5.00
N SER A 46 7.77 9.59 -4.10
CA SER A 46 8.41 10.23 -2.96
C SER A 46 7.68 9.84 -1.69
N LEU A 47 8.43 9.74 -0.61
CA LEU A 47 7.92 9.44 0.72
C LEU A 47 8.42 10.51 1.68
N ASN A 48 7.61 10.82 2.68
CA ASN A 48 8.05 11.68 3.77
C ASN A 48 9.33 11.09 4.39
N PRO A 49 10.25 11.94 4.88
CA PRO A 49 11.55 11.44 5.35
C PRO A 49 11.43 10.54 6.58
N ASN A 50 12.46 9.74 6.81
CA ASN A 50 12.57 8.96 8.03
C ASN A 50 12.48 9.90 9.23
N GLY A 51 11.75 9.47 10.25
CA GLY A 51 11.48 10.29 11.42
C GLY A 51 10.16 11.06 11.35
N SER A 52 9.54 11.13 10.16
CA SER A 52 8.23 11.80 10.02
C SER A 52 7.15 11.01 10.74
N VAL A 53 6.23 11.72 11.36
CA VAL A 53 5.05 11.12 11.99
C VAL A 53 3.88 11.27 11.04
N VAL A 54 3.16 10.17 10.81
CA VAL A 54 1.97 10.15 9.96
C VAL A 54 0.81 9.57 10.74
N SER A 55 -0.41 9.88 10.31
CA SER A 55 -1.63 9.33 10.88
C SER A 55 -2.35 8.49 9.84
N GLN A 56 -3.08 7.48 10.30
CA GLN A 56 -3.89 6.65 9.39
C GLN A 56 -4.82 7.55 8.58
N GLY A 57 -4.85 7.34 7.27
CA GLY A 57 -5.71 8.11 6.39
C GLY A 57 -5.10 9.42 5.89
N GLN A 58 -3.90 9.77 6.31
CA GLN A 58 -3.23 10.99 5.90
C GLN A 58 -2.12 10.71 4.88
N PRO A 59 -1.77 11.69 4.05
CA PRO A 59 -0.71 11.49 3.06
C PRO A 59 0.64 11.24 3.72
N MET A 60 1.39 10.29 3.16
CA MET A 60 2.76 9.99 3.58
C MET A 60 3.74 10.10 2.44
N GLY A 61 3.27 10.47 1.26
CA GLY A 61 4.09 10.63 0.08
C GLY A 61 3.26 10.94 -1.13
N MET A 62 3.92 11.00 -2.28
CA MET A 62 3.27 11.30 -3.56
C MET A 62 3.81 10.36 -4.63
N LEU A 63 3.01 10.16 -5.67
CA LEU A 63 3.43 9.36 -6.80
C LEU A 63 2.92 9.95 -8.11
N GLU A 64 3.66 9.65 -9.18
CA GLU A 64 3.24 9.91 -10.54
C GLU A 64 3.29 8.58 -11.29
N ALA A 65 2.23 8.25 -11.96
CA ALA A 65 2.11 7.01 -12.70
C ALA A 65 1.54 7.29 -14.09
N ALA A 66 1.53 6.27 -14.95
CA ALA A 66 1.11 6.44 -16.34
C ALA A 66 -0.32 6.95 -16.46
N LYS A 67 -1.20 6.55 -15.54
CA LYS A 67 -2.63 6.90 -15.64
C LYS A 67 -3.02 8.07 -14.75
N MET A 68 -2.26 8.38 -13.70
CA MET A 68 -2.63 9.46 -12.78
C MET A 68 -1.48 9.83 -11.85
N THR A 69 -1.63 11.01 -11.26
CA THR A 69 -0.79 11.49 -10.15
C THR A 69 -1.63 11.46 -8.89
N GLY A 70 -1.04 11.10 -7.77
CA GLY A 70 -1.80 11.03 -6.54
C GLY A 70 -0.96 11.04 -5.29
N GLU A 71 -1.66 11.00 -4.16
CA GLU A 71 -1.03 10.91 -2.85
C GLU A 71 -1.00 9.47 -2.39
N LEU A 72 0.08 9.12 -1.70
CA LEU A 72 0.18 7.84 -1.02
C LEU A 72 -0.37 8.02 0.39
N ILE A 73 -1.40 7.27 0.73
CA ILE A 73 -2.11 7.43 2.01
C ILE A 73 -1.60 6.39 3.00
N ALA A 74 -1.29 6.84 4.22
CA ALA A 74 -0.81 5.97 5.27
C ALA A 74 -1.91 5.03 5.75
N PRO A 75 -1.67 3.71 5.75
CA PRO A 75 -2.66 2.74 6.23
C PRO A 75 -2.65 2.60 7.74
N VAL A 76 -1.61 3.11 8.39
CA VAL A 76 -1.43 3.03 9.85
C VAL A 76 -0.67 4.26 10.30
N GLY A 77 -0.98 4.73 11.51
CA GLY A 77 -0.27 5.87 12.10
C GLY A 77 1.00 5.44 12.80
N GLY A 78 2.01 6.30 12.76
CA GLY A 78 3.27 6.06 13.43
C GLY A 78 4.39 6.88 12.83
N LYS A 79 5.62 6.47 13.11
CA LYS A 79 6.80 7.16 12.62
C LYS A 79 7.45 6.34 11.51
N ILE A 80 7.75 6.97 10.39
CA ILE A 80 8.48 6.32 9.30
C ILE A 80 9.91 6.10 9.78
N VAL A 81 10.34 4.83 9.85
CA VAL A 81 11.69 4.50 10.33
C VAL A 81 12.58 3.94 9.23
N ASP A 82 11.99 3.52 8.11
CA ASP A 82 12.76 3.04 6.97
C ASP A 82 11.96 3.28 5.69
N ARG A 83 12.66 3.54 4.59
CA ARG A 83 12.09 3.73 3.26
C ARG A 83 12.86 2.87 2.27
N ASN A 84 12.15 2.33 1.28
CA ASN A 84 12.78 1.50 0.25
C ASN A 84 13.51 2.38 -0.76
N GLN A 85 14.80 2.57 -0.54
CA GLN A 85 15.61 3.42 -1.42
C GLN A 85 15.65 2.91 -2.85
N GLU A 86 15.68 1.60 -3.04
CA GLU A 86 15.67 1.02 -4.38
C GLU A 86 14.37 1.34 -5.12
N GLY A 87 13.24 1.25 -4.42
CA GLY A 87 11.95 1.61 -5.01
C GLY A 87 11.82 3.09 -5.31
N LEU A 88 12.42 3.95 -4.48
CA LEU A 88 12.42 5.38 -4.74
C LEU A 88 13.26 5.74 -5.96
N GLN A 89 14.35 5.02 -6.20
CA GLN A 89 15.21 5.24 -7.36
C GLN A 89 14.69 4.58 -8.63
N ASP A 90 13.98 3.44 -8.49
CA ASP A 90 13.38 2.71 -9.60
C ASP A 90 11.93 2.40 -9.24
N PRO A 91 11.02 3.35 -9.41
CA PRO A 91 9.63 3.16 -9.00
C PRO A 91 8.92 1.98 -9.68
N TYR A 92 9.34 1.61 -10.88
CA TYR A 92 8.72 0.48 -11.57
C TYR A 92 8.95 -0.85 -10.83
N GLN A 93 9.93 -0.92 -9.96
CA GLN A 93 10.12 -2.10 -9.12
C GLN A 93 8.92 -2.37 -8.23
N VAL A 94 8.22 -1.32 -7.81
CA VAL A 94 6.98 -1.44 -7.04
C VAL A 94 5.91 -2.17 -7.86
N ASN A 95 5.81 -1.84 -9.15
CA ASN A 95 4.89 -2.54 -10.05
C ASN A 95 5.26 -4.01 -10.23
N ARG A 96 6.56 -4.29 -10.37
CA ARG A 96 7.03 -5.66 -10.65
C ARG A 96 6.83 -6.60 -9.46
N GLU A 97 7.09 -6.12 -8.25
CA GLU A 97 7.09 -6.98 -7.06
C GLU A 97 6.43 -6.28 -5.88
N PRO A 98 5.13 -6.05 -5.94
CA PRO A 98 4.45 -5.22 -4.94
C PRO A 98 4.52 -5.76 -3.52
N TYR A 99 4.60 -7.07 -3.34
CA TYR A 99 4.70 -7.69 -2.00
C TYR A 99 6.12 -8.04 -1.59
N GLY A 100 7.07 -7.92 -2.51
CA GLY A 100 8.46 -8.24 -2.24
C GLY A 100 9.33 -6.99 -2.29
N ALA A 101 10.25 -6.95 -3.27
CA ALA A 101 11.21 -5.85 -3.40
C ALA A 101 10.54 -4.49 -3.60
N GLY A 102 9.27 -4.45 -3.95
CA GLY A 102 8.50 -3.22 -4.15
C GLY A 102 7.84 -2.65 -2.90
N TRP A 103 8.20 -3.10 -1.71
CA TRP A 103 7.70 -2.49 -0.48
C TRP A 103 8.06 -0.99 -0.45
N LEU A 104 7.32 -0.20 0.32
CA LEU A 104 7.51 1.25 0.34
C LEU A 104 8.23 1.74 1.58
N ALA A 105 7.73 1.39 2.75
CA ALA A 105 8.25 1.94 4.00
C ALA A 105 8.00 0.99 5.16
N VAL A 106 8.70 1.23 6.25
CA VAL A 106 8.42 0.60 7.54
C VAL A 106 8.03 1.71 8.51
N VAL A 107 6.91 1.52 9.16
CA VAL A 107 6.35 2.45 10.14
C VAL A 107 6.42 1.82 11.51
N GLU A 108 6.99 2.55 12.48
CA GLU A 108 6.94 2.15 13.88
C GLU A 108 5.64 2.71 14.46
N SER A 109 4.72 1.80 14.81
CA SER A 109 3.37 2.19 15.17
C SER A 109 3.01 1.68 16.56
N GLU A 110 2.63 2.59 17.45
CA GLU A 110 2.04 2.26 18.74
C GLU A 110 0.52 2.18 18.64
N ARG A 111 -0.04 2.42 17.45
CA ARG A 111 -1.47 2.46 17.20
C ARG A 111 -1.99 1.25 16.45
N TRP A 112 -1.16 0.23 16.28
CA TRP A 112 -1.54 -0.92 15.45
C TRP A 112 -2.86 -1.55 15.90
N ASN A 113 -3.05 -1.74 17.21
CA ASN A 113 -4.28 -2.35 17.73
C ASN A 113 -5.53 -1.54 17.38
N GLU A 114 -5.40 -0.21 17.33
CA GLU A 114 -6.53 0.65 16.97
C GLU A 114 -6.70 0.72 15.47
N ASP A 115 -5.60 1.01 14.76
CA ASP A 115 -5.66 1.28 13.32
C ASP A 115 -5.96 0.03 12.52
N SER A 116 -5.52 -1.14 12.95
CA SER A 116 -5.77 -2.39 12.23
C SER A 116 -7.25 -2.75 12.18
N LYS A 117 -8.06 -2.20 13.09
CA LYS A 117 -9.52 -2.43 13.08
C LYS A 117 -10.18 -1.86 11.82
N HIS A 118 -9.54 -0.90 11.17
CA HIS A 118 -10.04 -0.28 9.94
C HIS A 118 -9.50 -0.94 8.68
N LEU A 119 -8.72 -1.99 8.84
CA LEU A 119 -8.13 -2.73 7.72
C LEU A 119 -8.82 -4.07 7.58
N ILE A 120 -8.72 -4.66 6.39
CA ILE A 120 -9.29 -5.97 6.14
C ILE A 120 -8.20 -7.03 6.09
N THR A 121 -8.44 -8.20 6.67
CA THR A 121 -7.48 -9.30 6.73
C THR A 121 -8.22 -10.63 6.85
N GLY A 122 -7.47 -11.72 6.70
CA GLY A 122 -8.01 -13.06 6.90
C GLY A 122 -9.02 -13.44 5.85
N GLN A 123 -10.07 -14.13 6.28
CA GLN A 123 -11.09 -14.67 5.38
C GLN A 123 -11.83 -13.59 4.59
N ASP A 124 -11.93 -12.39 5.14
CA ASP A 124 -12.66 -11.31 4.48
C ASP A 124 -11.93 -10.76 3.26
N VAL A 125 -10.63 -10.99 3.14
CA VAL A 125 -9.83 -10.50 2.02
C VAL A 125 -10.34 -11.04 0.69
N GLY A 126 -10.69 -12.31 0.64
CA GLY A 126 -11.16 -12.93 -0.61
C GLY A 126 -12.41 -12.26 -1.16
N THR A 127 -13.42 -12.09 -0.32
CA THR A 127 -14.66 -11.43 -0.73
C THR A 127 -14.43 -10.00 -1.13
N TRP A 128 -13.71 -9.25 -0.31
CA TRP A 128 -13.40 -7.85 -0.59
C TRP A 128 -12.65 -7.69 -1.91
N SER A 129 -11.60 -8.49 -2.12
CA SER A 129 -10.77 -8.34 -3.32
C SER A 129 -11.55 -8.68 -4.60
N GLN A 130 -12.44 -9.65 -4.54
CA GLN A 130 -13.26 -9.98 -5.70
C GLN A 130 -14.27 -8.87 -6.02
N GLU A 131 -14.87 -8.29 -5.02
CA GLU A 131 -15.76 -7.16 -5.20
C GLU A 131 -15.02 -5.94 -5.77
N GLU A 132 -13.79 -5.70 -5.31
CA GLU A 132 -12.97 -4.60 -5.82
C GLU A 132 -12.55 -4.84 -7.27
N LEU A 133 -12.16 -6.06 -7.62
CA LEU A 133 -11.84 -6.40 -9.00
C LEU A 133 -13.03 -6.14 -9.92
N LYS A 134 -14.20 -6.56 -9.50
CA LYS A 134 -15.43 -6.35 -10.28
C LYS A 134 -15.70 -4.85 -10.46
N ARG A 135 -15.61 -4.09 -9.37
CA ARG A 135 -15.87 -2.65 -9.38
C ARG A 135 -14.88 -1.92 -10.29
N TYR A 136 -13.60 -2.26 -10.21
CA TYR A 136 -12.57 -1.63 -11.03
C TYR A 136 -12.74 -1.94 -12.51
N ARG A 137 -13.14 -3.17 -12.85
CA ARG A 137 -13.45 -3.52 -14.24
C ARG A 137 -14.67 -2.79 -14.75
N GLU A 138 -15.71 -2.68 -13.95
CA GLU A 138 -16.92 -1.97 -14.33
C GLU A 138 -16.68 -0.49 -14.55
N GLN A 139 -15.76 0.09 -13.80
CA GLN A 139 -15.38 1.50 -13.97
C GLN A 139 -14.39 1.71 -15.12
N GLY A 140 -13.87 0.65 -15.69
CA GLY A 140 -12.87 0.76 -16.74
C GLY A 140 -11.49 1.14 -16.26
N TRP A 141 -11.21 0.99 -14.98
CA TRP A 141 -9.90 1.34 -14.40
C TRP A 141 -8.84 0.26 -14.62
N ILE A 142 -9.28 -0.95 -14.87
CA ILE A 142 -8.42 -2.09 -15.23
C ILE A 142 -9.09 -2.87 -16.35
N ASP A 143 -8.32 -3.76 -16.99
CA ASP A 143 -8.81 -4.62 -18.08
C ASP A 143 -9.66 -5.78 -17.60
#